data_fa65859be3b1764ed93576235c072ed4
#
_entry.id   fa65859be3b1764ed93576235c072ed4
#
_cell.length_a   1.000
_cell.length_b   1.000
_cell.length_c   1.000
_cell.angle_alpha   90.00
_cell.angle_beta   90.00
_cell.angle_gamma   90.00
#
_symmetry.space_group_name_H-M   'P 1'
#
loop_
_entity.id
_entity.type
_entity.pdbx_description
1 polymer ?
#
loop_
_entity_poly.entity_id
_entity_poly.type
_entity_poly.pdbx_seq_one_letter_code
_entity_poly.pdbx_strand_id
1 'polypeptide(L)'
;MKRGRKLLCLFIALGAICCKPIIYDDPYKIITIKGWVLDTENIPLDSVEILNFKNEILAYSNKNGYFEIKEEDYIFHQKIYFKKEYYITDTIRYYDFSEIRGKWLPYSGLDTIVLKKK
;
A
#
# COMPACT_ATOMS: atom_id res chain seq x y z
N MET A 1 1.95 3.38 -49.65
CA MET A 1 1.11 2.86 -48.59
C MET A 1 1.88 2.22 -47.46
N LYS A 2 2.69 1.24 -47.74
CA LYS A 2 3.50 0.61 -46.70
C LYS A 2 4.48 1.58 -46.03
N ARG A 3 4.98 2.55 -46.76
CA ARG A 3 5.88 3.55 -46.25
C ARG A 3 5.22 4.46 -45.22
N GLY A 4 3.99 4.85 -45.47
CA GLY A 4 3.24 5.67 -44.54
C GLY A 4 3.00 4.98 -43.21
N ARG A 5 2.72 3.69 -43.26
CA ARG A 5 2.54 2.92 -42.03
C ARG A 5 3.80 2.80 -41.24
N LYS A 6 4.95 2.61 -41.89
CA LYS A 6 6.25 2.56 -41.21
C LYS A 6 6.58 3.88 -40.53
N LEU A 7 6.32 4.97 -41.22
CA LEU A 7 6.53 6.29 -40.66
C LEU A 7 5.64 6.53 -39.44
N LEU A 8 4.39 6.12 -39.55
CA LEU A 8 3.46 6.27 -38.44
C LEU A 8 3.91 5.49 -37.21
N CYS A 9 4.37 4.26 -37.41
CA CYS A 9 4.88 3.45 -36.30
C CYS A 9 6.11 4.10 -35.66
N LEU A 10 6.97 4.72 -36.48
CA LEU A 10 8.14 5.40 -35.98
C LEU A 10 7.76 6.59 -35.08
N PHE A 11 6.77 7.37 -35.50
CA PHE A 11 6.29 8.48 -34.70
C PHE A 11 5.72 8.02 -33.38
N ILE A 12 4.96 6.96 -33.36
CA ILE A 12 4.41 6.39 -32.15
C ILE A 12 5.52 5.95 -31.19
N ALA A 13 6.55 5.31 -31.73
CA ALA A 13 7.69 4.89 -30.93
C ALA A 13 8.41 6.08 -30.30
N LEU A 14 8.62 7.13 -31.08
CA LEU A 14 9.25 8.34 -30.57
C LEU A 14 8.38 9.01 -29.49
N GLY A 15 7.09 9.06 -29.70
CA GLY A 15 6.17 9.59 -28.71
C GLY A 15 6.24 8.82 -27.41
N ALA A 16 6.29 7.51 -27.48
CA ALA A 16 6.40 6.66 -26.29
C ALA A 16 7.71 6.91 -25.55
N ILE A 17 8.80 7.08 -26.26
CA ILE A 17 10.10 7.37 -25.65
C ILE A 17 10.08 8.73 -24.97
N CYS A 18 9.49 9.73 -25.57
CA CYS A 18 9.38 11.06 -24.99
C CYS A 18 8.58 11.08 -23.69
N CYS A 19 7.65 10.17 -23.52
CA CYS A 19 6.84 10.10 -22.32
C CYS A 19 7.49 9.33 -21.18
N LYS A 20 8.60 8.66 -21.43
CA LYS A 20 9.24 7.79 -20.46
C LYS A 20 10.11 8.45 -19.40
N PRO A 21 10.76 9.57 -19.62
CA PRO A 21 11.73 10.07 -18.64
C PRO A 21 11.12 10.67 -17.39
N ILE A 22 9.85 10.57 -17.20
CA ILE A 22 9.23 11.07 -15.98
C ILE A 22 9.53 10.08 -14.86
N ILE A 23 10.48 10.44 -14.04
CA ILE A 23 10.90 9.62 -12.90
C ILE A 23 10.19 10.11 -11.66
N TYR A 24 8.90 9.89 -11.58
CA TYR A 24 8.15 10.13 -10.37
C TYR A 24 7.68 8.80 -9.80
N ASP A 25 7.59 8.74 -8.48
CA ASP A 25 6.85 7.69 -7.84
C ASP A 25 5.40 7.83 -8.31
N ASP A 26 4.92 6.84 -9.01
CA ASP A 26 3.55 6.84 -9.52
C ASP A 26 2.59 6.62 -8.36
N PRO A 27 1.77 7.63 -7.97
CA PRO A 27 0.85 7.48 -6.86
C PRO A 27 -0.28 6.48 -7.15
N TYR A 28 -0.45 6.10 -8.40
CA TYR A 28 -1.45 5.12 -8.83
C TYR A 28 -0.86 3.72 -9.00
N LYS A 29 0.41 3.54 -8.69
CA LYS A 29 1.02 2.23 -8.71
C LYS A 29 0.38 1.35 -7.64
N ILE A 30 0.00 0.14 -8.02
CA ILE A 30 -0.58 -0.82 -7.09
C ILE A 30 0.53 -1.49 -6.29
N ILE A 31 0.36 -1.48 -4.98
CA ILE A 31 1.32 -2.08 -4.05
C ILE A 31 0.58 -3.13 -3.22
N THR A 32 1.25 -4.23 -2.93
CA THR A 32 0.74 -5.26 -2.05
C THR A 32 1.49 -5.25 -0.74
N ILE A 33 0.76 -5.13 0.36
CA ILE A 33 1.32 -5.19 1.71
C ILE A 33 0.71 -6.40 2.40
N LYS A 34 1.56 -7.19 3.04
CA LYS A 34 1.20 -8.42 3.73
C LYS A 34 1.67 -8.36 5.18
N GLY A 35 0.95 -9.03 6.04
CA GLY A 35 1.36 -9.10 7.44
C GLY A 35 0.43 -9.93 8.29
N TRP A 36 0.63 -9.85 9.59
CA TRP A 36 -0.12 -10.61 10.59
C TRP A 36 -0.62 -9.67 11.67
N VAL A 37 -1.80 -9.98 12.21
CA VAL A 37 -2.35 -9.31 13.38
C VAL A 37 -2.45 -10.29 14.52
N LEU A 38 -1.82 -9.95 15.62
CA LEU A 38 -1.77 -10.79 16.81
C LEU A 38 -2.27 -9.99 18.01
N ASP A 39 -2.64 -10.68 19.07
CA ASP A 39 -2.86 -10.02 20.36
C ASP A 39 -1.56 -9.94 21.16
N THR A 40 -1.63 -9.44 22.39
CA THR A 40 -0.45 -9.30 23.24
C THR A 40 0.13 -10.63 23.73
N GLU A 41 -0.60 -11.71 23.55
CA GLU A 41 -0.15 -13.07 23.88
C GLU A 41 0.32 -13.85 22.65
N ASN A 42 0.51 -13.14 21.54
CA ASN A 42 0.92 -13.70 20.24
C ASN A 42 -0.13 -14.64 19.63
N ILE A 43 -1.38 -14.47 20.00
CA ILE A 43 -2.48 -15.24 19.43
C ILE A 43 -2.99 -14.53 18.19
N PRO A 44 -3.10 -15.22 17.04
CA PRO A 44 -3.64 -14.62 15.81
C PRO A 44 -5.06 -14.12 15.98
N LEU A 45 -5.33 -12.95 15.42
CA LEU A 45 -6.66 -12.34 15.47
C LEU A 45 -7.33 -12.41 14.10
N ASP A 46 -8.49 -13.08 14.10
CA ASP A 46 -9.35 -13.22 12.92
C ASP A 46 -10.25 -12.00 12.77
N SER A 47 -10.62 -11.69 11.53
CA SER A 47 -11.63 -10.68 11.20
C SER A 47 -11.30 -9.27 11.69
N VAL A 48 -10.03 -8.94 11.79
CA VAL A 48 -9.61 -7.56 12.07
C VAL A 48 -9.89 -6.72 10.83
N GLU A 49 -10.61 -5.63 11.00
CA GLU A 49 -10.89 -4.69 9.93
C GLU A 49 -9.67 -3.82 9.71
N ILE A 50 -9.21 -3.74 8.46
CA ILE A 50 -8.11 -2.87 8.08
C ILE A 50 -8.69 -1.76 7.24
N LEU A 51 -8.58 -0.52 7.73
CA LEU A 51 -9.26 0.63 7.18
C LEU A 51 -8.26 1.68 6.69
N ASN A 52 -8.64 2.39 5.63
CA ASN A 52 -7.86 3.54 5.18
C ASN A 52 -8.26 4.80 5.96
N PHE A 53 -7.65 5.93 5.62
CA PHE A 53 -7.90 7.21 6.29
C PHE A 53 -9.32 7.74 6.08
N LYS A 54 -10.08 7.18 5.14
CA LYS A 54 -11.48 7.51 4.89
C LYS A 54 -12.46 6.55 5.55
N ASN A 55 -11.96 5.66 6.41
CA ASN A 55 -12.75 4.60 7.05
C ASN A 55 -13.32 3.56 6.06
N GLU A 56 -12.71 3.41 4.92
CA GLU A 56 -13.07 2.37 3.98
C GLU A 56 -12.31 1.09 4.30
N ILE A 57 -12.97 -0.04 4.24
CA ILE A 57 -12.35 -1.33 4.54
C ILE A 57 -11.48 -1.76 3.38
N LEU A 58 -10.19 -1.96 3.66
CA LEU A 58 -9.22 -2.43 2.68
C LEU A 58 -9.10 -3.94 2.67
N ALA A 59 -9.21 -4.56 3.82
CA ALA A 59 -9.05 -6.00 3.97
C ALA A 59 -9.49 -6.44 5.36
N TYR A 60 -9.57 -7.76 5.57
CA TYR A 60 -9.76 -8.39 6.86
C TYR A 60 -8.65 -9.39 7.09
N SER A 61 -8.24 -9.56 8.34
CA SER A 61 -7.36 -10.66 8.67
C SER A 61 -8.12 -11.99 8.65
N ASN A 62 -7.41 -13.07 8.36
CA ASN A 62 -8.00 -14.40 8.36
C ASN A 62 -7.78 -15.11 9.72
N LYS A 63 -8.13 -16.38 9.81
CA LYS A 63 -8.01 -17.17 11.04
C LYS A 63 -6.59 -17.27 11.57
N ASN A 64 -5.60 -17.14 10.70
CA ASN A 64 -4.19 -17.14 11.07
C ASN A 64 -3.66 -15.75 11.40
N GLY A 65 -4.55 -14.75 11.44
CA GLY A 65 -4.17 -13.36 11.63
C GLY A 65 -3.56 -12.73 10.41
N TYR A 66 -3.45 -13.46 9.31
CA TYR A 66 -2.81 -12.96 8.09
C TYR A 66 -3.73 -12.02 7.33
N PHE A 67 -3.13 -10.97 6.79
CA PHE A 67 -3.84 -10.04 5.92
C PHE A 67 -2.99 -9.70 4.71
N GLU A 68 -3.67 -9.29 3.65
CA GLU A 68 -3.03 -8.82 2.43
C GLU A 68 -3.83 -7.62 1.92
N ILE A 69 -3.14 -6.51 1.70
CA ILE A 69 -3.74 -5.27 1.21
C ILE A 69 -3.14 -4.96 -0.15
N LYS A 70 -4.00 -4.81 -1.15
CA LYS A 70 -3.59 -4.47 -2.50
C LYS A 70 -4.27 -3.17 -2.90
N GLU A 71 -3.54 -2.08 -2.83
CA GLU A 71 -4.08 -0.73 -3.04
C GLU A 71 -3.07 0.17 -3.76
N GLU A 72 -3.55 1.32 -4.21
CA GLU A 72 -2.70 2.33 -4.79
C GLU A 72 -1.70 2.87 -3.76
N ASP A 73 -0.51 3.20 -4.21
CA ASP A 73 0.61 3.60 -3.36
C ASP A 73 0.26 4.73 -2.39
N TYR A 74 -0.48 5.74 -2.84
CA TYR A 74 -0.79 6.90 -2.01
C TYR A 74 -1.62 6.54 -0.77
N ILE A 75 -2.36 5.44 -0.80
CA ILE A 75 -3.15 4.98 0.36
C ILE A 75 -2.23 4.67 1.53
N PHE A 76 -1.06 4.09 1.24
CA PHE A 76 -0.11 3.69 2.27
C PHE A 76 0.74 4.84 2.81
N HIS A 77 0.68 6.00 2.18
CA HIS A 77 1.30 7.23 2.71
C HIS A 77 0.44 7.88 3.79
N GLN A 78 -0.78 7.42 3.94
CA GLN A 78 -1.72 7.88 4.95
C GLN A 78 -1.82 6.87 6.08
N LYS A 79 -2.55 7.26 7.12
CA LYS A 79 -2.76 6.37 8.28
C LYS A 79 -3.63 5.19 7.90
N ILE A 80 -3.25 4.02 8.36
CA ILE A 80 -4.00 2.78 8.22
C ILE A 80 -4.42 2.34 9.62
N TYR A 81 -5.68 1.96 9.77
CA TYR A 81 -6.26 1.61 11.05
C TYR A 81 -6.56 0.13 11.11
N PHE A 82 -6.20 -0.50 12.24
CA PHE A 82 -6.50 -1.90 12.51
C PHE A 82 -7.51 -1.95 13.65
N LYS A 83 -8.71 -2.40 13.36
CA LYS A 83 -9.84 -2.31 14.27
C LYS A 83 -10.51 -3.66 14.47
N LYS A 84 -10.71 -4.01 15.73
CA LYS A 84 -11.47 -5.19 16.12
C LYS A 84 -12.23 -4.89 17.39
N GLU A 85 -13.45 -5.41 17.50
CA GLU A 85 -14.29 -5.24 18.67
C GLU A 85 -13.55 -5.74 19.91
N TYR A 86 -13.67 -4.99 21.02
CA TYR A 86 -13.00 -5.24 22.29
C TYR A 86 -11.49 -4.98 22.30
N TYR A 87 -10.93 -4.52 21.20
CA TYR A 87 -9.51 -4.16 21.10
C TYR A 87 -9.34 -2.67 20.85
N ILE A 88 -8.21 -2.14 21.33
CA ILE A 88 -7.85 -0.76 21.05
C ILE A 88 -7.41 -0.68 19.58
N THR A 89 -8.00 0.27 18.84
CA THR A 89 -7.65 0.48 17.45
C THR A 89 -6.19 0.91 17.35
N ASP A 90 -5.42 0.22 16.56
CA ASP A 90 -4.04 0.60 16.26
C ASP A 90 -3.99 1.39 14.96
N THR A 91 -3.13 2.39 14.94
CA THR A 91 -2.97 3.29 13.81
C THR A 91 -1.51 3.26 13.38
N ILE A 92 -1.28 2.89 12.13
CA ILE A 92 0.08 2.84 11.61
C ILE A 92 0.17 3.58 10.29
N ARG A 93 1.41 3.89 9.91
CA ARG A 93 1.75 4.46 8.62
C ARG A 93 2.86 3.61 8.02
N TYR A 94 2.61 3.05 6.84
CA TYR A 94 3.60 2.17 6.18
C TYR A 94 4.74 2.95 5.55
N TYR A 95 4.51 4.21 5.18
CA TYR A 95 5.57 5.09 4.66
C TYR A 95 5.67 6.33 5.51
N ASP A 96 6.89 6.82 5.66
CA ASP A 96 7.14 8.09 6.30
C ASP A 96 7.96 8.98 5.37
N PHE A 97 7.70 10.28 5.42
CA PHE A 97 8.42 11.22 4.58
C PHE A 97 9.77 11.58 5.21
N SER A 98 10.84 11.36 4.46
CA SER A 98 12.17 11.75 4.88
C SER A 98 12.50 13.14 4.35
N GLU A 99 12.59 14.12 5.23
CA GLU A 99 12.99 15.48 4.85
C GLU A 99 14.43 15.53 4.32
N ILE A 100 15.27 14.65 4.85
CA ILE A 100 16.68 14.58 4.44
C ILE A 100 16.80 14.11 3.00
N ARG A 101 16.00 13.12 2.60
CA ARG A 101 16.04 12.55 1.26
C ARG A 101 14.97 13.13 0.34
N GLY A 102 14.04 13.89 0.88
CA GLY A 102 12.96 14.48 0.12
C GLY A 102 12.00 13.46 -0.50
N LYS A 103 11.84 12.29 0.12
CA LYS A 103 10.97 11.25 -0.41
C LYS A 103 10.35 10.40 0.69
N TRP A 104 9.32 9.66 0.33
CA TRP A 104 8.66 8.71 1.21
C TRP A 104 9.47 7.43 1.29
N LEU A 105 9.69 6.96 2.50
CA LEU A 105 10.41 5.72 2.76
C LEU A 105 9.51 4.74 3.51
N PRO A 106 9.53 3.45 3.14
CA PRO A 106 8.74 2.47 3.86
C PRO A 106 9.31 2.24 5.26
N TYR A 107 8.41 2.05 6.22
CA TYR A 107 8.82 1.57 7.53
C TYR A 107 9.21 0.10 7.42
N SER A 108 10.34 -0.24 8.01
CA SER A 108 10.74 -1.65 8.12
C SER A 108 10.11 -2.26 9.37
N GLY A 109 9.76 -3.54 9.30
CA GLY A 109 9.28 -4.29 10.47
C GLY A 109 7.81 -4.11 10.81
N LEU A 110 7.01 -3.54 9.91
CA LEU A 110 5.57 -3.38 10.12
C LEU A 110 4.76 -4.52 9.51
N ASP A 111 5.33 -5.72 9.43
CA ASP A 111 4.63 -6.91 8.98
C ASP A 111 3.81 -7.58 10.10
N THR A 112 4.06 -7.22 11.35
CA THR A 112 3.32 -7.75 12.49
C THR A 112 2.70 -6.62 13.30
N ILE A 113 1.37 -6.68 13.42
CA ILE A 113 0.58 -5.71 14.17
C ILE A 113 0.07 -6.39 15.43
N VAL A 114 0.25 -5.73 16.58
CA VAL A 114 -0.21 -6.26 17.86
C VAL A 114 -1.32 -5.36 18.39
N LEU A 115 -2.50 -5.94 18.60
CA LEU A 115 -3.64 -5.23 19.17
C LEU A 115 -3.76 -5.54 20.66
N LYS A 116 -4.05 -4.52 21.45
CA LYS A 116 -4.27 -4.64 22.89
C LYS A 116 -5.75 -4.63 23.19
N LYS A 117 -6.17 -5.44 24.14
CA LYS A 117 -7.57 -5.41 24.61
C LYS A 117 -7.83 -4.10 25.34
N LYS A 118 -9.06 -3.64 25.21
CA LYS A 118 -9.55 -2.48 25.96
C LYS A 118 -9.58 -2.75 27.46
#